data_ad159900947eb0e75a4420a49d158182
#
_entry.id   ad159900947eb0e75a4420a49d158182
#
_cell.length_a   1.000
_cell.length_b   1.000
_cell.length_c   1.000
_cell.angle_alpha   90.00
_cell.angle_beta   90.00
_cell.angle_gamma   90.00
#
_symmetry.space_group_name_H-M   'P 1'
#
loop_
_entity.id
_entity.type
_entity.pdbx_description
1 polymer ?
#
loop_
_entity_poly.entity_id
_entity_poly.type
_entity_poly.pdbx_seq_one_letter_code
_entity_poly.pdbx_strand_id
1 'polypeptide(L)'
;RIDSPPSTASELLDHAQTVKGQTQADGAGAISILRTDHADGTRSWVVIVPGTSEWTSGDSNPQDLETNLQAISGRPTDMDSAVLTAMRQSGIQPGEEVGIYGHSQGAMTAVNIASDPAVMENYTITSVLTAGGPTSGTALPDGTRALHLESTSDVVPGLDASSNPVTPNRATAYVDT
;
A
#
# COMPACT_ATOMS: atom_id res chain seq x y z
N ARG A 1 -5.49 14.25 14.92
CA ARG A 1 -6.36 13.26 15.58
C ARG A 1 -7.54 13.01 14.68
N ILE A 2 -7.75 11.78 14.29
CA ILE A 2 -8.88 11.40 13.45
C ILE A 2 -10.03 11.13 14.42
N ASP A 3 -11.14 11.83 14.23
CA ASP A 3 -12.31 11.69 15.13
C ASP A 3 -13.11 10.42 14.86
N SER A 4 -12.92 9.79 13.69
CA SER A 4 -13.48 8.47 13.35
C SER A 4 -12.60 7.77 12.32
N PRO A 5 -12.45 6.42 12.38
CA PRO A 5 -11.71 5.68 11.38
C PRO A 5 -12.45 5.71 10.03
N PRO A 6 -11.71 5.68 8.89
CA PRO A 6 -12.32 5.62 7.58
C PRO A 6 -13.11 4.31 7.43
N SER A 7 -14.35 4.41 6.99
CA SER A 7 -15.28 3.29 6.81
C SER A 7 -15.53 2.95 5.34
N THR A 8 -15.08 3.82 4.44
CA THR A 8 -15.22 3.67 2.99
C THR A 8 -13.88 3.84 2.30
N ALA A 9 -13.76 3.34 1.07
CA ALA A 9 -12.57 3.53 0.25
C ALA A 9 -12.28 5.02 -0.01
N SER A 10 -13.31 5.84 -0.20
CA SER A 10 -13.16 7.28 -0.38
C SER A 10 -12.58 7.96 0.86
N GLU A 11 -13.11 7.64 2.05
CA GLU A 11 -12.57 8.18 3.31
C GLU A 11 -11.14 7.72 3.56
N LEU A 12 -10.79 6.49 3.15
CA LEU A 12 -9.42 5.98 3.24
C LEU A 12 -8.48 6.76 2.30
N LEU A 13 -8.93 7.07 1.09
CA LEU A 13 -8.19 7.89 0.13
C LEU A 13 -7.98 9.32 0.66
N ASP A 14 -9.01 9.95 1.19
CA ASP A 14 -8.94 11.29 1.79
C ASP A 14 -7.99 11.30 2.99
N HIS A 15 -8.03 10.25 3.81
CA HIS A 15 -7.10 10.09 4.93
C HIS A 15 -5.65 9.94 4.44
N ALA A 16 -5.42 9.12 3.42
CA ALA A 16 -4.09 8.95 2.82
C ALA A 16 -3.54 10.25 2.24
N GLN A 17 -4.39 11.08 1.62
CA GLN A 17 -4.02 12.42 1.15
C GLN A 17 -3.63 13.34 2.31
N THR A 18 -4.35 13.28 3.42
CA THR A 18 -4.03 14.06 4.63
C THR A 18 -2.69 13.65 5.22
N VAL A 19 -2.42 12.34 5.31
CA VAL A 19 -1.13 11.79 5.77
C VAL A 19 0.00 12.25 4.84
N LYS A 20 -0.21 12.18 3.51
CA LYS A 20 0.75 12.67 2.52
C LYS A 20 1.05 14.18 2.71
N GLY A 21 0.05 14.99 2.98
CA GLY A 21 0.23 16.42 3.25
C GLY A 21 1.06 16.70 4.50
N GLN A 22 0.90 15.89 5.55
CA GLN A 22 1.69 15.99 6.77
C GLN A 22 3.15 15.56 6.56
N THR A 23 3.39 14.54 5.74
CA THR A 23 4.74 14.05 5.44
C THR A 23 5.56 15.03 4.60
N GLN A 24 4.91 15.78 3.71
CA GLN A 24 5.58 16.80 2.90
C GLN A 24 6.09 17.97 3.76
N ALA A 25 5.43 18.29 4.87
CA ALA A 25 5.85 19.35 5.78
C ALA A 25 7.12 18.98 6.57
N ASP A 26 7.31 17.69 6.85
CA ASP A 26 8.41 17.20 7.70
C ASP A 26 9.56 16.54 6.93
N GLY A 27 9.45 16.39 5.59
CA GLY A 27 10.47 15.81 4.72
C GLY A 27 10.72 14.29 4.93
N ALA A 28 9.89 13.61 5.73
CA ALA A 28 9.99 12.20 5.99
C ALA A 28 8.70 11.47 5.54
N GLY A 29 8.84 10.37 4.82
CA GLY A 29 7.70 9.52 4.48
C GLY A 29 7.11 8.89 5.75
N ALA A 30 5.88 9.26 6.14
CA ALA A 30 5.23 8.69 7.31
C ALA A 30 4.33 7.51 6.90
N ILE A 31 4.53 6.37 7.55
CA ILE A 31 3.62 5.24 7.49
C ILE A 31 2.56 5.47 8.56
N SER A 32 1.28 5.36 8.18
CA SER A 32 0.17 5.48 9.13
C SER A 32 -0.44 4.11 9.39
N ILE A 33 -0.68 3.80 10.65
CA ILE A 33 -1.37 2.58 11.05
C ILE A 33 -2.60 2.96 11.86
N LEU A 34 -3.76 2.59 11.35
CA LEU A 34 -5.06 2.82 11.96
C LEU A 34 -5.56 1.54 12.60
N ARG A 35 -6.03 1.66 13.84
CA ARG A 35 -6.69 0.58 14.56
C ARG A 35 -8.19 0.86 14.66
N THR A 36 -9.00 -0.15 14.40
CA THR A 36 -10.42 -0.14 14.62
C THR A 36 -10.77 -1.20 15.66
N ASP A 37 -11.39 -0.78 16.76
CA ASP A 37 -11.92 -1.68 17.79
C ASP A 37 -13.41 -1.91 17.48
N HIS A 38 -13.79 -3.18 17.28
CA HIS A 38 -15.16 -3.57 16.96
C HIS A 38 -15.99 -3.84 18.23
N ALA A 39 -17.29 -3.71 18.12
CA ALA A 39 -18.21 -3.90 19.25
C ALA A 39 -18.20 -5.33 19.83
N ASP A 40 -17.76 -6.32 19.06
CA ASP A 40 -17.59 -7.72 19.47
C ASP A 40 -16.24 -7.99 20.18
N GLY A 41 -15.44 -6.95 20.39
CA GLY A 41 -14.13 -7.03 21.03
C GLY A 41 -12.99 -7.42 20.09
N THR A 42 -13.25 -7.65 18.79
CA THR A 42 -12.21 -7.87 17.78
C THR A 42 -11.58 -6.56 17.35
N ARG A 43 -10.39 -6.63 16.76
CA ARG A 43 -9.66 -5.48 16.22
C ARG A 43 -9.30 -5.73 14.76
N SER A 44 -9.33 -4.67 13.99
CA SER A 44 -8.79 -4.64 12.64
C SER A 44 -7.85 -3.45 12.44
N TRP A 45 -6.99 -3.56 11.45
CA TRP A 45 -5.94 -2.61 11.21
C TRP A 45 -5.88 -2.21 9.74
N VAL A 46 -5.53 -0.95 9.47
CA VAL A 46 -5.22 -0.47 8.14
C VAL A 46 -3.84 0.18 8.15
N VAL A 47 -2.95 -0.35 7.33
CA VAL A 47 -1.61 0.20 7.11
C VAL A 47 -1.64 1.04 5.85
N ILE A 48 -1.26 2.31 5.96
CA ILE A 48 -1.22 3.26 4.85
C ILE A 48 0.23 3.52 4.49
N VAL A 49 0.61 3.15 3.27
CA VAL A 49 1.95 3.31 2.72
C VAL A 49 1.91 4.44 1.68
N PRO A 50 2.54 5.60 1.97
CA PRO A 50 2.58 6.71 1.03
C PRO A 50 3.46 6.39 -0.17
N GLY A 51 3.19 7.05 -1.29
CA GLY A 51 4.15 7.14 -2.39
C GLY A 51 5.27 8.12 -2.06
N THR A 52 6.39 8.01 -2.76
CA THR A 52 7.44 9.02 -2.70
C THR A 52 6.93 10.31 -3.36
N SER A 53 7.17 11.46 -2.72
CA SER A 53 6.74 12.78 -3.19
C SER A 53 7.55 13.30 -4.39
N GLU A 54 8.54 12.57 -4.88
CA GLU A 54 9.54 13.06 -5.82
C GLU A 54 9.35 12.66 -7.30
N TRP A 55 8.15 12.21 -7.70
CA TRP A 55 7.81 12.10 -9.11
C TRP A 55 7.45 13.44 -9.76
N THR A 56 7.81 14.56 -9.15
CA THR A 56 7.70 15.86 -9.82
C THR A 56 8.77 15.96 -10.89
N SER A 57 8.31 15.89 -12.12
CA SER A 57 8.98 16.21 -13.38
C SER A 57 10.17 17.13 -13.21
N GLY A 58 11.40 16.62 -13.28
CA GLY A 58 12.58 17.43 -13.46
C GLY A 58 13.87 16.96 -12.79
N ASP A 59 13.82 16.16 -11.75
CA ASP A 59 15.02 15.65 -11.11
C ASP A 59 14.93 14.11 -10.98
N SER A 60 15.49 13.42 -11.93
CA SER A 60 15.68 11.98 -11.87
C SER A 60 16.84 11.68 -10.91
N ASN A 61 16.53 11.60 -9.62
CA ASN A 61 17.49 11.09 -8.65
C ASN A 61 17.71 9.58 -8.95
N PRO A 62 18.94 9.15 -9.25
CA PRO A 62 19.22 7.75 -9.54
C PRO A 62 18.83 6.78 -8.42
N GLN A 63 18.78 7.25 -7.16
CA GLN A 63 18.39 6.46 -6.00
C GLN A 63 16.90 6.09 -6.02
N ASP A 64 16.03 6.97 -6.54
CA ASP A 64 14.60 6.70 -6.62
C ASP A 64 14.30 5.67 -7.70
N LEU A 65 15.05 5.71 -8.80
CA LEU A 65 14.93 4.71 -9.86
C LEU A 65 15.41 3.33 -9.38
N GLU A 66 16.50 3.28 -8.60
CA GLU A 66 17.03 2.02 -8.06
C GLU A 66 16.05 1.41 -7.06
N THR A 67 15.46 2.20 -6.17
CA THR A 67 14.45 1.74 -5.22
C THR A 67 13.20 1.23 -5.95
N ASN A 68 12.77 1.91 -7.00
CA ASN A 68 11.64 1.47 -7.82
C ASN A 68 11.95 0.16 -8.57
N LEU A 69 13.15 0.04 -9.13
CA LEU A 69 13.59 -1.21 -9.78
C LEU A 69 13.67 -2.37 -8.79
N GLN A 70 14.14 -2.14 -7.57
CA GLN A 70 14.19 -3.16 -6.52
C GLN A 70 12.79 -3.61 -6.12
N ALA A 71 11.84 -2.69 -5.95
CA ALA A 71 10.45 -3.02 -5.67
C ALA A 71 9.81 -3.85 -6.81
N ILE A 72 10.02 -3.45 -8.06
CA ILE A 72 9.54 -4.20 -9.24
C ILE A 72 10.17 -5.60 -9.31
N SER A 73 11.43 -5.75 -8.90
CA SER A 73 12.11 -7.05 -8.88
C SER A 73 11.70 -7.97 -7.72
N GLY A 74 10.78 -7.51 -6.85
CA GLY A 74 10.31 -8.26 -5.68
C GLY A 74 11.34 -8.39 -4.55
N ARG A 75 12.40 -7.57 -4.58
CA ARG A 75 13.36 -7.53 -3.46
C ARG A 75 12.83 -6.63 -2.35
N PRO A 76 13.07 -6.99 -1.07
CA PRO A 76 12.74 -6.11 0.05
C PRO A 76 13.44 -4.75 -0.13
N THR A 77 12.66 -3.69 0.04
CA THR A 77 13.16 -2.31 0.02
C THR A 77 13.27 -1.78 1.43
N ASP A 78 13.92 -0.64 1.60
CA ASP A 78 13.95 0.06 2.89
C ASP A 78 12.53 0.43 3.35
N MET A 79 11.62 0.72 2.41
CA MET A 79 10.21 0.99 2.70
C MET A 79 9.51 -0.27 3.21
N ASP A 80 9.71 -1.42 2.60
CA ASP A 80 9.13 -2.69 3.07
C ASP A 80 9.57 -2.98 4.52
N SER A 81 10.86 -2.81 4.80
CA SER A 81 11.42 -2.97 6.14
C SER A 81 10.86 -1.97 7.15
N ALA A 82 10.66 -0.72 6.76
CA ALA A 82 10.06 0.32 7.59
C ALA A 82 8.59 0.00 7.92
N VAL A 83 7.80 -0.44 6.93
CA VAL A 83 6.40 -0.84 7.13
C VAL A 83 6.31 -2.02 8.08
N LEU A 84 7.11 -3.06 7.89
CA LEU A 84 7.12 -4.23 8.79
C LEU A 84 7.54 -3.87 10.22
N THR A 85 8.45 -2.92 10.36
CA THR A 85 8.86 -2.42 11.67
C THR A 85 7.72 -1.65 12.35
N ALA A 86 7.02 -0.78 11.62
CA ALA A 86 5.85 -0.06 12.11
C ALA A 86 4.72 -1.02 12.52
N MET A 87 4.45 -2.06 11.72
CA MET A 87 3.45 -3.10 12.04
C MET A 87 3.79 -3.83 13.34
N ARG A 88 5.06 -4.20 13.54
CA ARG A 88 5.52 -4.83 14.79
C ARG A 88 5.34 -3.92 16.00
N GLN A 89 5.67 -2.64 15.85
CA GLN A 89 5.55 -1.65 16.93
C GLN A 89 4.12 -1.28 17.29
N SER A 90 3.19 -1.41 16.34
CA SER A 90 1.78 -1.07 16.57
C SER A 90 1.03 -2.08 17.45
N GLY A 91 1.59 -3.28 17.65
CA GLY A 91 1.01 -4.30 18.51
C GLY A 91 -0.09 -5.14 17.86
N ILE A 92 -0.08 -5.27 16.53
CA ILE A 92 -0.97 -6.17 15.78
C ILE A 92 -0.76 -7.60 16.27
N GLN A 93 -1.84 -8.27 16.66
CA GLN A 93 -1.78 -9.64 17.16
C GLN A 93 -2.09 -10.65 16.06
N PRO A 94 -1.58 -11.89 16.17
CA PRO A 94 -1.93 -12.96 15.23
C PRO A 94 -3.45 -13.15 15.15
N GLY A 95 -3.98 -13.27 13.91
CA GLY A 95 -5.40 -13.45 13.66
C GLY A 95 -6.22 -12.15 13.57
N GLU A 96 -5.66 -11.01 13.94
CA GLU A 96 -6.31 -9.71 13.67
C GLU A 96 -6.20 -9.36 12.19
N GLU A 97 -7.30 -8.89 11.60
CA GLU A 97 -7.35 -8.56 10.18
C GLU A 97 -6.56 -7.28 9.88
N VAL A 98 -5.72 -7.34 8.84
CA VAL A 98 -4.93 -6.21 8.37
C VAL A 98 -5.26 -5.93 6.91
N GLY A 99 -5.66 -4.69 6.63
CA GLY A 99 -5.71 -4.14 5.28
C GLY A 99 -4.49 -3.27 5.01
N ILE A 100 -3.97 -3.29 3.78
CA ILE A 100 -2.88 -2.42 3.37
C ILE A 100 -3.35 -1.53 2.23
N TYR A 101 -3.15 -0.23 2.37
CA TYR A 101 -3.34 0.75 1.31
C TYR A 101 -1.98 1.29 0.86
N GLY A 102 -1.74 1.28 -0.45
CA GLY A 102 -0.53 1.83 -1.04
C GLY A 102 -0.83 2.76 -2.22
N HIS A 103 -0.15 3.91 -2.27
CA HIS A 103 -0.24 4.86 -3.37
C HIS A 103 1.09 4.96 -4.11
N SER A 104 1.06 4.95 -5.45
CA SER A 104 2.25 5.07 -6.31
C SER A 104 3.31 4.00 -5.94
N GLN A 105 4.53 4.37 -5.57
CA GLN A 105 5.56 3.42 -5.10
C GLN A 105 5.09 2.62 -3.88
N GLY A 106 4.29 3.20 -2.98
CA GLY A 106 3.69 2.50 -1.86
C GLY A 106 2.75 1.36 -2.26
N ALA A 107 2.22 1.39 -3.49
CA ALA A 107 1.42 0.29 -4.04
C ALA A 107 2.27 -0.98 -4.23
N MET A 108 3.49 -0.86 -4.73
CA MET A 108 4.43 -1.99 -4.85
C MET A 108 4.79 -2.56 -3.48
N THR A 109 5.10 -1.70 -2.52
CA THR A 109 5.37 -2.11 -1.13
C THR A 109 4.17 -2.85 -0.53
N ALA A 110 2.95 -2.36 -0.72
CA ALA A 110 1.74 -3.01 -0.21
C ALA A 110 1.56 -4.43 -0.77
N VAL A 111 1.77 -4.60 -2.08
CA VAL A 111 1.67 -5.91 -2.75
C VAL A 111 2.82 -6.83 -2.33
N ASN A 112 4.05 -6.33 -2.23
CA ASN A 112 5.21 -7.12 -1.78
C ASN A 112 5.01 -7.66 -0.37
N ILE A 113 4.57 -6.81 0.56
CA ILE A 113 4.30 -7.22 1.94
C ILE A 113 3.16 -8.25 2.00
N ALA A 114 2.07 -8.04 1.27
CA ALA A 114 0.93 -8.96 1.26
C ALA A 114 1.24 -10.31 0.62
N SER A 115 2.27 -10.41 -0.20
CA SER A 115 2.73 -11.63 -0.88
C SER A 115 3.92 -12.32 -0.20
N ASP A 116 4.55 -11.68 0.79
CA ASP A 116 5.70 -12.24 1.49
C ASP A 116 5.26 -13.37 2.43
N PRO A 117 5.74 -14.62 2.22
CA PRO A 117 5.40 -15.75 3.08
C PRO A 117 5.73 -15.53 4.56
N ALA A 118 6.85 -14.86 4.85
CA ALA A 118 7.26 -14.55 6.23
C ALA A 118 6.29 -13.55 6.92
N VAL A 119 5.71 -12.64 6.16
CA VAL A 119 4.66 -11.73 6.66
C VAL A 119 3.37 -12.50 6.91
N MET A 120 2.98 -13.39 6.00
CA MET A 120 1.76 -14.20 6.11
C MET A 120 1.79 -15.17 7.30
N GLU A 121 2.96 -15.63 7.73
CA GLU A 121 3.09 -16.45 8.95
C GLU A 121 2.77 -15.67 10.23
N ASN A 122 2.95 -14.35 10.23
CA ASN A 122 2.82 -13.50 11.41
C ASN A 122 1.58 -12.60 11.38
N TYR A 123 1.04 -12.30 10.20
CA TYR A 123 -0.06 -11.36 10.02
C TYR A 123 -1.13 -11.94 9.08
N THR A 124 -2.39 -11.58 9.34
CA THR A 124 -3.53 -11.94 8.49
C THR A 124 -3.85 -10.76 7.57
N ILE A 125 -3.21 -10.69 6.40
CA ILE A 125 -3.48 -9.66 5.41
C ILE A 125 -4.71 -10.07 4.60
N THR A 126 -5.85 -9.42 4.85
CA THR A 126 -7.13 -9.75 4.22
C THR A 126 -7.45 -8.92 3.00
N SER A 127 -6.90 -7.70 2.92
CA SER A 127 -7.17 -6.79 1.82
C SER A 127 -5.98 -5.92 1.46
N VAL A 128 -5.84 -5.64 0.16
CA VAL A 128 -4.89 -4.70 -0.41
C VAL A 128 -5.65 -3.73 -1.31
N LEU A 129 -5.49 -2.44 -1.06
CA LEU A 129 -5.98 -1.38 -1.92
C LEU A 129 -4.79 -0.61 -2.46
N THR A 130 -4.69 -0.44 -3.76
CA THR A 130 -3.62 0.35 -4.38
C THR A 130 -4.20 1.44 -5.27
N ALA A 131 -3.47 2.53 -5.39
CA ALA A 131 -3.78 3.59 -6.33
C ALA A 131 -2.50 4.02 -7.05
N GLY A 132 -2.50 3.88 -8.39
CA GLY A 132 -1.45 4.35 -9.29
C GLY A 132 -0.07 3.75 -8.97
N GLY A 133 0.17 2.51 -9.33
CA GLY A 133 1.50 1.87 -9.19
C GLY A 133 1.59 0.57 -9.95
N PRO A 134 2.80 0.17 -10.44
CA PRO A 134 2.98 -1.08 -11.13
C PRO A 134 2.92 -2.25 -10.13
N THR A 135 1.84 -3.03 -10.21
CA THR A 135 1.55 -4.12 -9.25
C THR A 135 1.32 -5.47 -9.91
N SER A 136 1.44 -5.56 -11.25
CA SER A 136 1.10 -6.75 -12.00
C SER A 136 2.07 -7.92 -11.81
N GLY A 137 3.33 -7.64 -11.53
CA GLY A 137 4.39 -8.64 -11.43
C GLY A 137 4.36 -9.52 -10.18
N THR A 138 3.51 -9.22 -9.20
CA THR A 138 3.49 -9.93 -7.93
C THR A 138 2.17 -10.67 -7.74
N ALA A 139 2.23 -11.99 -7.52
CA ALA A 139 1.07 -12.81 -7.20
C ALA A 139 0.65 -12.59 -5.73
N LEU A 140 -0.66 -12.49 -5.50
CA LEU A 140 -1.23 -12.38 -4.16
C LEU A 140 -1.77 -13.73 -3.69
N PRO A 141 -1.70 -14.03 -2.38
CA PRO A 141 -2.30 -15.24 -1.82
C PRO A 141 -3.81 -15.28 -2.00
N ASP A 142 -4.38 -16.48 -2.14
CA ASP A 142 -5.83 -16.68 -2.36
C ASP A 142 -6.71 -16.06 -1.24
N GLY A 143 -6.20 -15.98 -0.02
CA GLY A 143 -6.89 -15.39 1.13
C GLY A 143 -6.88 -13.85 1.17
N THR A 144 -6.11 -13.20 0.31
CA THR A 144 -5.99 -11.74 0.25
C THR A 144 -6.79 -11.21 -0.93
N ARG A 145 -7.70 -10.27 -0.68
CA ARG A 145 -8.44 -9.56 -1.74
C ARG A 145 -7.70 -8.30 -2.12
N ALA A 146 -7.60 -8.01 -3.41
CA ALA A 146 -6.97 -6.79 -3.90
C ALA A 146 -7.87 -6.01 -4.85
N LEU A 147 -7.86 -4.69 -4.67
CA LEU A 147 -8.43 -3.73 -5.60
C LEU A 147 -7.35 -2.73 -6.01
N HIS A 148 -7.08 -2.65 -7.30
CA HIS A 148 -6.17 -1.69 -7.89
C HIS A 148 -6.98 -0.57 -8.54
N LEU A 149 -6.69 0.67 -8.18
CA LEU A 149 -7.27 1.87 -8.80
C LEU A 149 -6.22 2.47 -9.73
N GLU A 150 -6.53 2.58 -11.00
CA GLU A 150 -5.62 3.11 -12.02
C GLU A 150 -6.32 4.23 -12.80
N SER A 151 -5.61 5.32 -13.06
CA SER A 151 -6.07 6.33 -13.99
C SER A 151 -5.75 5.90 -15.42
N THR A 152 -6.69 6.08 -16.34
CA THR A 152 -6.47 5.80 -17.77
C THR A 152 -5.40 6.70 -18.39
N SER A 153 -5.10 7.83 -17.76
CA SER A 153 -4.06 8.79 -18.19
C SER A 153 -2.74 8.63 -17.45
N ASP A 154 -2.66 7.76 -16.43
CA ASP A 154 -1.45 7.55 -15.65
C ASP A 154 -0.55 6.49 -16.31
N VAL A 155 0.70 6.84 -16.55
CA VAL A 155 1.69 5.92 -17.13
C VAL A 155 2.39 5.03 -16.08
N VAL A 156 2.26 5.38 -14.80
CA VAL A 156 2.95 4.70 -13.70
C VAL A 156 2.53 3.24 -13.55
N PRO A 157 1.23 2.87 -13.61
CA PRO A 157 0.83 1.47 -13.57
C PRO A 157 1.43 0.60 -14.69
N GLY A 158 1.72 1.21 -15.83
CA GLY A 158 2.31 0.52 -16.98
C GLY A 158 3.83 0.33 -16.93
N LEU A 159 4.53 0.78 -15.88
CA LEU A 159 5.99 0.69 -15.78
C LEU A 159 6.50 -0.76 -15.65
N ASP A 160 5.67 -1.69 -15.21
CA ASP A 160 5.99 -3.13 -15.20
C ASP A 160 5.65 -3.85 -16.52
N ALA A 161 5.26 -3.08 -17.55
CA ALA A 161 4.95 -3.54 -18.91
C ALA A 161 3.82 -4.58 -19.02
N SER A 162 2.97 -4.73 -18.00
CA SER A 162 1.85 -5.65 -18.03
C SER A 162 0.64 -5.12 -17.26
N SER A 163 -0.54 -5.64 -17.59
CA SER A 163 -1.76 -5.35 -16.85
C SER A 163 -1.84 -6.20 -15.59
N ASN A 164 -2.44 -5.68 -14.54
CA ASN A 164 -2.74 -6.50 -13.36
C ASN A 164 -3.55 -7.73 -13.74
N PRO A 165 -3.18 -8.92 -13.23
CA PRO A 165 -3.94 -10.13 -13.49
C PRO A 165 -5.35 -10.01 -12.89
N VAL A 166 -6.36 -10.47 -13.62
CA VAL A 166 -7.73 -10.60 -13.13
C VAL A 166 -7.91 -12.00 -12.58
N THR A 167 -8.07 -12.09 -11.26
CA THR A 167 -8.30 -13.35 -10.55
C THR A 167 -9.53 -13.21 -9.65
N PRO A 168 -10.09 -14.30 -9.09
CA PRO A 168 -11.26 -14.20 -8.21
C PRO A 168 -11.06 -13.29 -6.99
N ASN A 169 -9.81 -13.08 -6.56
CA ASN A 169 -9.46 -12.25 -5.42
C ASN A 169 -8.76 -10.94 -5.79
N ARG A 170 -8.63 -10.63 -7.09
CA ARG A 170 -7.92 -9.43 -7.56
C ARG A 170 -8.66 -8.77 -8.72
N ALA A 171 -8.93 -7.49 -8.58
CA ALA A 171 -9.59 -6.67 -9.58
C ALA A 171 -8.88 -5.33 -9.79
N THR A 172 -8.97 -4.78 -10.98
CA THR A 172 -8.53 -3.42 -11.31
C THR A 172 -9.73 -2.59 -11.74
N ALA A 173 -9.88 -1.42 -11.16
CA ALA A 173 -10.85 -0.41 -11.57
C ALA A 173 -10.12 0.77 -12.20
N TYR A 174 -10.55 1.14 -13.39
CA TYR A 174 -10.01 2.29 -14.12
C TYR A 174 -10.89 3.52 -13.86
N VAL A 175 -10.24 4.63 -13.55
CA VAL A 175 -10.90 5.93 -13.33
C VAL A 175 -10.37 6.95 -14.32
N ASP A 176 -11.28 7.69 -14.91
CA ASP A 176 -10.95 8.84 -15.76
C ASP A 176 -10.73 10.05 -14.85
N THR A 177 -9.57 10.69 -14.97
CA THR A 177 -9.18 11.89 -14.22
C THR A 177 -8.86 13.05 -15.14
#